data_a7557d806f8e1d9b8a028b34154e8163
#
_entry.id   a7557d806f8e1d9b8a028b34154e8163
#
_cell.length_a   1.000
_cell.length_b   1.000
_cell.length_c   1.000
_cell.angle_alpha   90.00
_cell.angle_beta   90.00
_cell.angle_gamma   90.00
#
_symmetry.space_group_name_H-M   'P 1'
#
loop_
_entity.id
_entity.type
_entity.pdbx_description
1 polymer ?
#
loop_
_entity_poly.entity_id
_entity_poly.type
_entity_poly.pdbx_seq_one_letter_code
_entity_poly.pdbx_strand_id
1 'polypeptide(L)'
;MTMSDVFTSVVLVTFPSEIQYDNWLAKFKTFYNKKAIEFLRDNGQISQRASRVQGDDVIRITIIWTYRNYDSYEKCQKFHGQWGKVGGEFIAKASGCRGYEVWTDLNFISPE
;
A
#
# COMPACT_ATOMS: atom_id res chain seq x y z
N MET A 1 28.86 -6.26 1.84
CA MET A 1 27.56 -5.78 2.31
C MET A 1 26.45 -6.58 1.67
N THR A 2 25.56 -7.09 2.46
CA THR A 2 24.42 -7.83 1.96
C THR A 2 23.31 -6.87 1.59
N MET A 3 22.68 -7.08 0.46
CA MET A 3 21.48 -6.31 0.09
C MET A 3 20.31 -6.80 0.93
N SER A 4 19.43 -5.89 1.27
CA SER A 4 18.19 -6.25 1.93
C SER A 4 17.32 -7.05 0.97
N ASP A 5 16.66 -8.07 1.50
CA ASP A 5 15.66 -8.83 0.75
C ASP A 5 14.28 -8.17 0.80
N VAL A 6 14.14 -7.15 1.62
CA VAL A 6 12.86 -6.45 1.78
C VAL A 6 12.44 -5.83 0.47
N PHE A 7 11.21 -6.09 0.08
CA PHE A 7 10.65 -5.63 -1.19
C PHE A 7 9.52 -4.64 -0.90
N THR A 8 9.53 -3.50 -1.59
CA THR A 8 8.56 -2.43 -1.35
C THR A 8 7.81 -2.10 -2.64
N SER A 9 6.50 -1.89 -2.52
CA SER A 9 5.65 -1.45 -3.62
C SER A 9 4.99 -0.14 -3.22
N VAL A 10 5.02 0.84 -4.11
CA VAL A 10 4.43 2.16 -3.88
C VAL A 10 3.44 2.45 -4.99
N VAL A 11 2.24 2.87 -4.61
CA VAL A 11 1.18 3.23 -5.55
C VAL A 11 0.72 4.64 -5.25
N LEU A 12 0.55 5.44 -6.30
CA LEU A 12 -0.04 6.77 -6.21
C LEU A 12 -1.37 6.75 -6.92
N VAL A 13 -2.44 7.10 -6.19
CA VAL A 13 -3.81 7.06 -6.70
C VAL A 13 -4.39 8.47 -6.69
N THR A 14 -5.00 8.87 -7.81
CA THR A 14 -5.64 10.18 -7.96
C THR A 14 -7.14 10.00 -8.06
N PHE A 15 -7.90 10.84 -7.36
CA PHE A 15 -9.36 10.77 -7.32
C PHE A 15 -9.98 11.99 -8.02
N PRO A 16 -11.13 11.81 -8.70
CA PRO A 16 -11.78 12.92 -9.37
C PRO A 16 -12.54 13.86 -8.43
N SER A 17 -12.87 13.41 -7.20
CA SER A 17 -13.64 14.22 -6.26
C SER A 17 -13.51 13.69 -4.84
N GLU A 18 -13.88 14.52 -3.86
CA GLU A 18 -13.92 14.11 -2.45
C GLU A 18 -14.89 12.95 -2.23
N ILE A 19 -16.04 12.97 -2.89
CA ILE A 19 -17.04 11.92 -2.74
C ILE A 19 -16.48 10.58 -3.18
N GLN A 20 -15.77 10.55 -4.30
CA GLN A 20 -15.16 9.32 -4.79
C GLN A 20 -14.06 8.85 -3.86
N TYR A 21 -13.26 9.77 -3.34
CA TYR A 21 -12.25 9.41 -2.35
C TYR A 21 -12.89 8.83 -1.08
N ASP A 22 -13.94 9.47 -0.57
CA ASP A 22 -14.62 8.99 0.63
C ASP A 22 -15.18 7.57 0.44
N ASN A 23 -15.78 7.32 -0.72
CA ASN A 23 -16.30 5.99 -1.05
C ASN A 23 -15.19 4.96 -1.15
N TRP A 24 -14.08 5.34 -1.80
CA TRP A 24 -12.90 4.47 -1.91
C TRP A 24 -12.35 4.11 -0.53
N LEU A 25 -12.22 5.11 0.34
CA LEU A 25 -11.65 4.90 1.67
C LEU A 25 -12.53 3.97 2.52
N ALA A 26 -13.84 4.14 2.44
CA ALA A 26 -14.77 3.28 3.16
C ALA A 26 -14.64 1.82 2.71
N LYS A 27 -14.57 1.62 1.39
CA LYS A 27 -14.37 0.27 0.81
C LYS A 27 -13.01 -0.30 1.16
N PHE A 28 -11.98 0.54 1.16
CA PHE A 28 -10.61 0.13 1.51
C PHE A 28 -10.58 -0.44 2.93
N LYS A 29 -11.18 0.27 3.88
CA LYS A 29 -11.20 -0.17 5.28
C LYS A 29 -11.97 -1.47 5.47
N THR A 30 -13.02 -1.66 4.68
CA THR A 30 -13.81 -2.90 4.74
C THR A 30 -13.07 -4.07 4.11
N PHE A 31 -12.42 -3.84 2.98
CA PHE A 31 -11.66 -4.88 2.27
C PHE A 31 -10.47 -5.35 3.10
N TYR A 32 -9.71 -4.40 3.66
CA TYR A 32 -8.55 -4.72 4.50
C TYR A 32 -8.95 -4.85 5.96
N ASN A 33 -9.86 -5.78 6.21
CA ASN A 33 -10.32 -6.10 7.55
C ASN A 33 -9.30 -6.96 8.30
N LYS A 34 -9.62 -7.35 9.52
CA LYS A 34 -8.70 -8.11 10.37
C LYS A 34 -8.25 -9.41 9.71
N LYS A 35 -9.17 -10.15 9.08
CA LYS A 35 -8.83 -11.41 8.40
C LYS A 35 -7.88 -11.18 7.23
N ALA A 36 -8.11 -10.12 6.47
CA ALA A 36 -7.24 -9.77 5.34
C ALA A 36 -5.83 -9.44 5.83
N ILE A 37 -5.73 -8.65 6.89
CA ILE A 37 -4.44 -8.27 7.46
C ILE A 37 -3.70 -9.52 7.97
N GLU A 38 -4.40 -10.42 8.64
CA GLU A 38 -3.79 -11.66 9.12
C GLU A 38 -3.26 -12.51 7.95
N PHE A 39 -4.04 -12.64 6.89
CA PHE A 39 -3.62 -13.38 5.71
C PHE A 39 -2.34 -12.78 5.10
N LEU A 40 -2.32 -11.46 4.92
CA LEU A 40 -1.17 -10.78 4.33
C LEU A 40 0.07 -10.92 5.20
N ARG A 41 -0.09 -10.72 6.52
CA ARG A 41 0.99 -10.89 7.46
C ARG A 41 1.56 -12.30 7.41
N ASP A 42 0.69 -13.31 7.41
CA ASP A 42 1.11 -14.70 7.38
C ASP A 42 1.83 -15.05 6.08
N ASN A 43 1.60 -14.30 5.03
CA ASN A 43 2.28 -14.49 3.75
C ASN A 43 3.45 -13.53 3.54
N GLY A 44 3.88 -12.85 4.60
CA GLY A 44 5.13 -12.11 4.61
C GLY A 44 5.05 -10.63 4.37
N GLN A 45 3.84 -10.05 4.37
CA GLN A 45 3.72 -8.60 4.31
C GLN A 45 4.07 -8.01 5.68
N ILE A 46 4.91 -6.98 5.69
CA ILE A 46 5.39 -6.34 6.91
C ILE A 46 4.54 -5.14 7.29
N SER A 47 4.15 -4.33 6.30
CA SER A 47 3.41 -3.10 6.56
C SER A 47 2.56 -2.70 5.38
N GLN A 48 1.58 -1.85 5.67
CA GLN A 48 0.73 -1.21 4.67
C GLN A 48 0.35 0.16 5.19
N ARG A 49 0.71 1.19 4.45
CA ARG A 49 0.44 2.57 4.84
C ARG A 49 -0.21 3.30 3.70
N ALA A 50 -1.20 4.14 4.03
CA ALA A 50 -1.85 4.99 3.05
C ALA A 50 -1.86 6.41 3.60
N SER A 51 -1.43 7.38 2.80
CA SER A 51 -1.33 8.77 3.22
C SER A 51 -1.90 9.69 2.14
N ARG A 52 -2.64 10.71 2.58
CA ARG A 52 -3.14 11.71 1.66
C ARG A 52 -2.08 12.76 1.41
N VAL A 53 -1.81 13.06 0.15
CA VAL A 53 -0.82 14.07 -0.23
C VAL A 53 -1.34 15.44 0.17
N GLN A 54 -0.51 16.21 0.87
CA GLN A 54 -0.88 17.53 1.36
C GLN A 54 -0.55 18.61 0.33
N GLY A 55 -1.41 19.63 0.25
CA GLY A 55 -1.12 20.82 -0.55
C GLY A 55 -1.43 20.69 -2.02
N ASP A 56 -2.09 19.63 -2.42
CA ASP A 56 -2.48 19.39 -3.81
C ASP A 56 -3.88 19.92 -4.09
N ASP A 57 -4.08 20.45 -5.30
CA ASP A 57 -5.42 20.82 -5.77
C ASP A 57 -6.25 19.58 -6.11
N VAL A 58 -5.59 18.48 -6.39
CA VAL A 58 -6.25 17.20 -6.66
C VAL A 58 -6.05 16.26 -5.47
N ILE A 59 -6.97 15.33 -5.32
CA ILE A 59 -6.90 14.39 -4.21
C ILE A 59 -6.06 13.20 -4.63
N ARG A 60 -4.95 13.00 -3.92
CA ARG A 60 -4.02 11.89 -4.16
C ARG A 60 -3.72 11.16 -2.88
N ILE A 61 -3.59 9.85 -2.99
CA ILE A 61 -3.22 8.97 -1.89
C ILE A 61 -1.99 8.18 -2.31
N THR A 62 -0.98 8.12 -1.43
CA THR A 62 0.12 7.19 -1.61
C THR A 62 -0.17 5.96 -0.77
N ILE A 63 0.08 4.77 -1.33
CA ILE A 63 -0.03 3.52 -0.61
C ILE A 63 1.31 2.82 -0.69
N ILE A 64 1.84 2.41 0.46
CA ILE A 64 3.14 1.74 0.54
C ILE A 64 2.95 0.39 1.20
N TRP A 65 3.32 -0.67 0.47
CA TRP A 65 3.33 -2.05 0.95
C TRP A 65 4.76 -2.52 1.07
N THR A 66 5.11 -3.11 2.20
CA THR A 66 6.46 -3.63 2.43
C THR A 66 6.37 -5.12 2.73
N TYR A 67 7.24 -5.92 2.10
CA TYR A 67 7.25 -7.38 2.17
C TYR A 67 8.62 -7.86 2.61
N ARG A 68 8.66 -9.03 3.26
CA ARG A 68 9.92 -9.64 3.70
C ARG A 68 10.87 -9.90 2.54
N ASN A 69 10.32 -10.28 1.39
CA ASN A 69 11.10 -10.60 0.20
C ASN A 69 10.18 -10.60 -1.01
N TYR A 70 10.75 -10.85 -2.19
CA TYR A 70 10.00 -10.85 -3.43
C TYR A 70 8.94 -11.97 -3.45
N ASP A 71 9.27 -13.14 -2.89
CA ASP A 71 8.32 -14.26 -2.84
C ASP A 71 7.07 -13.88 -2.04
N SER A 72 7.24 -13.18 -0.93
CA SER A 72 6.11 -12.69 -0.13
C SER A 72 5.28 -11.69 -0.93
N TYR A 73 5.94 -10.81 -1.69
CA TYR A 73 5.23 -9.90 -2.58
C TYR A 73 4.33 -10.66 -3.55
N GLU A 74 4.86 -11.69 -4.20
CA GLU A 74 4.08 -12.47 -5.15
C GLU A 74 2.88 -13.16 -4.50
N LYS A 75 3.07 -13.69 -3.30
CA LYS A 75 1.97 -14.35 -2.57
C LYS A 75 0.85 -13.38 -2.21
N CYS A 76 1.19 -12.13 -1.89
CA CYS A 76 0.21 -11.13 -1.51
C CYS A 76 -0.40 -10.40 -2.71
N GLN A 77 0.28 -10.40 -3.85
CA GLN A 77 -0.10 -9.61 -5.03
C GLN A 77 -1.49 -9.95 -5.54
N LYS A 78 -1.85 -11.22 -5.51
CA LYS A 78 -3.16 -11.64 -6.00
C LYS A 78 -4.28 -11.03 -5.15
N PHE A 79 -4.08 -10.96 -3.84
CA PHE A 79 -5.04 -10.35 -2.93
C PHE A 79 -5.17 -8.85 -3.21
N HIS A 80 -4.06 -8.15 -3.33
CA HIS A 80 -4.07 -6.72 -3.64
C HIS A 80 -4.67 -6.43 -5.02
N GLY A 81 -4.49 -7.35 -5.96
CA GLY A 81 -5.11 -7.25 -7.26
C GLY A 81 -6.64 -7.29 -7.21
N GLN A 82 -7.19 -8.07 -6.30
CA GLN A 82 -8.63 -8.09 -6.07
C GLN A 82 -9.12 -6.75 -5.53
N TRP A 83 -8.35 -6.13 -4.65
CA TRP A 83 -8.66 -4.78 -4.18
C TRP A 83 -8.66 -3.78 -5.35
N GLY A 84 -7.72 -3.89 -6.26
CA GLY A 84 -7.68 -3.03 -7.44
C GLY A 84 -8.97 -3.07 -8.24
N LYS A 85 -9.60 -4.24 -8.33
CA LYS A 85 -10.88 -4.39 -9.03
C LYS A 85 -12.03 -3.77 -8.25
N VAL A 86 -12.02 -3.90 -6.93
CA VAL A 86 -13.08 -3.34 -6.08
C VAL A 86 -13.00 -1.82 -6.02
N GLY A 87 -11.81 -1.27 -5.82
CA GLY A 87 -11.62 0.16 -5.62
C GLY A 87 -11.43 0.97 -6.90
N GLY A 88 -11.16 0.28 -8.02
CA GLY A 88 -10.78 0.97 -9.26
C GLY A 88 -11.85 1.88 -9.83
N GLU A 89 -13.12 1.62 -9.57
CA GLU A 89 -14.20 2.45 -10.08
C GLU A 89 -14.20 3.87 -9.51
N PHE A 90 -13.54 4.08 -8.37
CA PHE A 90 -13.52 5.37 -7.69
C PHE A 90 -12.34 6.25 -8.08
N ILE A 91 -11.37 5.71 -8.80
CA ILE A 91 -10.13 6.42 -9.08
C ILE A 91 -10.09 6.95 -10.51
N ALA A 92 -9.37 8.06 -10.69
CA ALA A 92 -9.16 8.65 -12.01
C ALA A 92 -7.87 8.13 -12.63
N LYS A 93 -6.84 7.90 -11.81
CA LYS A 93 -5.53 7.50 -12.30
C LYS A 93 -4.76 6.79 -11.19
N ALA A 94 -3.99 5.78 -11.57
CA ALA A 94 -3.07 5.10 -10.65
C ALA A 94 -1.75 4.87 -11.34
N SER A 95 -0.67 5.02 -10.59
CA SER A 95 0.68 4.70 -11.06
C SER A 95 1.44 4.09 -9.90
N GLY A 96 2.47 3.30 -10.21
CA GLY A 96 3.20 2.64 -9.15
C GLY A 96 4.59 2.23 -9.58
N CYS A 97 5.40 1.91 -8.58
CA CYS A 97 6.73 1.36 -8.79
C CYS A 97 7.05 0.45 -7.62
N ARG A 98 8.06 -0.40 -7.78
CA ARG A 98 8.45 -1.33 -6.73
C ARG A 98 9.91 -1.70 -6.88
N GLY A 99 10.51 -2.15 -5.80
CA GLY A 99 11.90 -2.55 -5.80
C GLY A 99 12.38 -3.00 -4.46
N TYR A 100 13.66 -3.31 -4.39
CA TYR A 100 14.30 -3.74 -3.16
C TYR A 100 14.74 -2.54 -2.33
N GLU A 101 14.60 -2.69 -1.02
CA GLU A 101 15.07 -1.70 -0.09
C GLU A 101 16.59 -1.62 -0.12
N VAL A 102 17.15 -0.41 -0.14
CA VAL A 102 18.60 -0.22 -0.16
C VAL A 102 19.14 0.28 1.17
N TRP A 103 18.29 0.79 2.05
CA TRP A 103 18.72 1.31 3.35
C TRP A 103 17.52 1.45 4.27
N THR A 104 17.68 1.05 5.52
CA THR A 104 16.65 1.20 6.55
C THR A 104 17.31 1.50 7.88
N ASP A 105 16.73 2.45 8.61
CA ASP A 105 17.10 2.71 9.99
C ASP A 105 15.80 2.89 10.78
N LEU A 106 15.54 1.97 11.69
CA LEU A 106 14.31 1.99 12.48
C LEU A 106 14.43 2.85 13.73
N ASN A 107 15.61 3.39 14.00
CA ASN A 107 15.84 4.21 15.20
C ASN A 107 15.08 5.53 15.16
N PHE A 108 14.71 5.98 13.96
CA PHE A 108 13.99 7.25 13.81
C PHE A 108 12.60 7.21 14.41
N ILE A 109 12.04 6.05 14.61
CA ILE A 109 10.71 5.91 15.19
C ILE A 109 10.74 5.30 16.58
N SER A 110 11.88 5.05 17.11
CA SER A 110 11.98 4.51 18.45
C SER A 110 11.74 5.62 19.48
N PRO A 111 10.82 5.43 20.42
CA PRO A 111 10.53 6.44 21.44
C PRO A 111 11.49 6.33 22.56
N GLU A 112 12.40 5.83 22.65
CA GLU A 112 13.25 5.69 23.75
C GLU A 112 12.70 5.12 24.91
#